data_16c73c2acaa887bfd40e87ad679bec0a
#
_entry.id   16c73c2acaa887bfd40e87ad679bec0a
#
_cell.length_a   1.000
_cell.length_b   1.000
_cell.length_c   1.000
_cell.angle_alpha   90.00
_cell.angle_beta   90.00
_cell.angle_gamma   90.00
#
_symmetry.space_group_name_H-M   'P 1'
#
loop_
_entity.id
_entity.type
_entity.pdbx_description
1 polymer ?
#
loop_
_entity_poly.entity_id
_entity_poly.type
_entity_poly.pdbx_seq_one_letter_code
_entity_poly.pdbx_strand_id
1 'polypeptide(L)'
;MADGIWLRFLSGPDIDALGLTRLEIVDAVEEAVREHGEGRTAFEPRVHLTPDNGGIGHFNILRGHLDGLGEHGISGVKVVGDFVPNYQKGLPSELAMATLFDPTTGMPLAVLDATMITAARTGAMTTVGARHLARRDSKILAHVGARGTAWWNVTMLDDLFDLDEIRVTSRRPESREKFAEELSAELSTPVRVVATAEEAFDGADILVEATRLTEPEPLLRTATVKPGAFAIPYGTVSAVELDLLDVMDKVVVDDWREAQSGRFGSLRRHVDTGRLSPETLYAEIGEIVAGRKPGRENDAERNLFWHRGLSLLDVAIAHLILRRAEAADAGTMLRFH
;
A
#
# COMPACT_ATOMS: atom_id res chain seq x y z
N MET A 1 -9.99 -12.54 40.75
CA MET A 1 -8.96 -11.65 40.20
C MET A 1 -8.42 -12.37 39.00
N ALA A 2 -8.34 -11.70 37.84
CA ALA A 2 -7.81 -12.34 36.65
C ALA A 2 -6.38 -12.81 36.88
N ASP A 3 -6.04 -14.03 36.40
CA ASP A 3 -4.75 -14.69 36.58
C ASP A 3 -3.59 -14.02 35.80
N GLY A 4 -3.49 -12.70 35.85
CA GLY A 4 -2.52 -11.86 35.14
C GLY A 4 -3.03 -11.36 33.77
N ILE A 5 -2.27 -10.45 33.16
CA ILE A 5 -2.49 -9.97 31.81
C ILE A 5 -1.58 -10.76 30.85
N TRP A 6 -2.14 -11.30 29.81
CA TRP A 6 -1.44 -12.08 28.81
C TRP A 6 -1.58 -11.43 27.43
N LEU A 7 -0.55 -11.48 26.63
CA LEU A 7 -0.59 -11.08 25.23
C LEU A 7 -0.02 -12.19 24.33
N ARG A 8 -0.43 -12.20 23.08
CA ARG A 8 0.09 -13.12 22.06
C ARG A 8 1.29 -12.48 21.33
N PHE A 9 2.41 -13.18 21.31
CA PHE A 9 3.56 -12.82 20.47
C PHE A 9 3.53 -13.66 19.20
N LEU A 10 3.70 -13.01 18.03
CA LEU A 10 3.71 -13.64 16.73
C LEU A 10 4.99 -13.22 15.97
N SER A 11 5.88 -14.16 15.77
CA SER A 11 7.07 -13.98 14.92
C SER A 11 6.72 -14.05 13.43
N GLY A 12 7.65 -13.63 12.56
CA GLY A 12 7.49 -13.78 11.11
C GLY A 12 7.16 -15.22 10.68
N PRO A 13 7.93 -16.23 11.12
CA PRO A 13 7.60 -17.63 10.85
C PRO A 13 6.22 -18.09 11.36
N ASP A 14 5.75 -17.59 12.50
CA ASP A 14 4.38 -17.90 12.96
C ASP A 14 3.35 -17.34 12.00
N ILE A 15 3.56 -16.10 11.52
CA ILE A 15 2.66 -15.44 10.57
C ILE A 15 2.65 -16.16 9.21
N ASP A 16 3.82 -16.53 8.69
CA ASP A 16 3.95 -17.28 7.44
C ASP A 16 3.19 -18.61 7.51
N ALA A 17 3.27 -19.31 8.65
CA ALA A 17 2.57 -20.58 8.88
C ALA A 17 1.04 -20.45 8.92
N LEU A 18 0.47 -19.25 9.10
CA LEU A 18 -0.97 -19.02 9.05
C LEU A 18 -1.56 -19.17 7.63
N GLY A 19 -0.73 -19.10 6.60
CA GLY A 19 -1.14 -19.28 5.21
C GLY A 19 -2.17 -18.27 4.72
N LEU A 20 -2.02 -16.99 5.11
CA LEU A 20 -2.88 -15.92 4.64
C LEU A 20 -2.74 -15.75 3.13
N THR A 21 -3.85 -15.74 2.42
CA THR A 21 -3.86 -15.44 0.98
C THR A 21 -3.74 -13.94 0.73
N ARG A 22 -3.23 -13.57 -0.44
CA ARG A 22 -3.12 -12.16 -0.86
C ARG A 22 -4.49 -11.48 -0.91
N LEU A 23 -5.53 -12.18 -1.36
CA LEU A 23 -6.89 -11.62 -1.42
C LEU A 23 -7.50 -11.42 -0.02
N GLU A 24 -7.24 -12.28 0.96
CA GLU A 24 -7.67 -12.04 2.35
C GLU A 24 -7.05 -10.75 2.92
N ILE A 25 -5.79 -10.46 2.56
CA ILE A 25 -5.12 -9.20 2.96
C ILE A 25 -5.76 -8.00 2.24
N VAL A 26 -6.08 -8.13 0.95
CA VAL A 26 -6.79 -7.09 0.18
C VAL A 26 -8.16 -6.80 0.79
N ASP A 27 -8.92 -7.84 1.14
CA ASP A 27 -10.26 -7.71 1.72
C ASP A 27 -10.22 -7.05 3.12
N ALA A 28 -9.22 -7.37 3.94
CA ALA A 28 -9.01 -6.70 5.23
C ALA A 28 -8.67 -5.21 5.08
N VAL A 29 -7.88 -4.88 4.06
CA VAL A 29 -7.55 -3.47 3.73
C VAL A 29 -8.80 -2.74 3.20
N GLU A 30 -9.59 -3.37 2.32
CA GLU A 30 -10.82 -2.77 1.81
C GLU A 30 -11.83 -2.51 2.92
N GLU A 31 -11.97 -3.42 3.89
CA GLU A 31 -12.82 -3.20 5.05
C GLU A 31 -12.36 -1.98 5.88
N ALA A 32 -11.04 -1.86 6.15
CA ALA A 32 -10.51 -0.69 6.84
C ALA A 32 -10.75 0.62 6.07
N VAL A 33 -10.65 0.58 4.74
CA VAL A 33 -10.96 1.73 3.88
C VAL A 33 -12.46 2.07 3.92
N ARG A 34 -13.34 1.07 3.98
CA ARG A 34 -14.79 1.25 4.14
C ARG A 34 -15.12 1.90 5.48
N GLU A 35 -14.58 1.37 6.58
CA GLU A 35 -14.71 1.93 7.92
C GLU A 35 -14.28 3.41 7.95
N HIS A 36 -13.14 3.70 7.31
CA HIS A 36 -12.64 5.07 7.18
C HIS A 36 -13.62 5.94 6.38
N GLY A 37 -14.08 5.45 5.25
CA GLY A 37 -15.07 6.11 4.41
C GLY A 37 -16.38 6.39 5.13
N GLU A 38 -16.78 5.56 6.08
CA GLU A 38 -18.01 5.72 6.89
C GLU A 38 -17.80 6.57 8.16
N GLY A 39 -16.57 7.02 8.42
CA GLY A 39 -16.22 7.86 9.57
C GLY A 39 -16.09 7.07 10.88
N ARG A 40 -15.92 5.76 10.83
CA ARG A 40 -15.78 4.84 11.96
C ARG A 40 -14.32 4.51 12.28
N THR A 41 -13.44 5.49 12.14
CA THR A 41 -12.01 5.33 12.42
C THR A 41 -11.43 6.55 13.09
N ALA A 42 -10.35 6.34 13.84
CA ALA A 42 -9.52 7.42 14.35
C ALA A 42 -8.07 7.16 13.98
N PHE A 43 -7.44 8.10 13.30
CA PHE A 43 -6.02 8.08 13.03
C PHE A 43 -5.48 9.51 12.81
N GLU A 44 -4.18 9.64 12.87
CA GLU A 44 -3.49 10.88 12.52
C GLU A 44 -2.30 10.55 11.60
N PRO A 45 -1.83 11.52 10.80
CA PRO A 45 -0.65 11.36 9.98
C PRO A 45 0.53 10.78 10.76
N ARG A 46 1.35 9.99 10.07
CA ARG A 46 2.51 9.34 10.67
C ARG A 46 3.48 10.32 11.32
N VAL A 47 4.09 9.90 12.41
CA VAL A 47 5.15 10.64 13.08
C VAL A 47 6.50 10.06 12.71
N HIS A 48 7.45 10.93 12.37
CA HIS A 48 8.83 10.54 12.10
C HIS A 48 9.69 10.78 13.34
N LEU A 49 10.43 9.77 13.77
CA LEU A 49 11.49 9.87 14.75
C LEU A 49 12.81 9.68 14.01
N THR A 50 13.59 10.75 13.89
CA THR A 50 14.87 10.75 13.19
C THR A 50 16.01 10.91 14.20
N PRO A 51 16.69 9.80 14.59
CA PRO A 51 17.88 9.88 15.42
C PRO A 51 19.00 10.67 14.73
N ASP A 52 19.89 11.26 15.52
CA ASP A 52 21.14 11.83 14.99
C ASP A 52 22.13 10.69 14.69
N ASN A 53 21.96 10.09 13.51
CA ASN A 53 22.72 8.93 13.07
C ASN A 53 23.40 9.14 11.70
N GLY A 54 23.66 10.39 11.34
CA GLY A 54 24.24 10.72 10.03
C GLY A 54 23.29 10.52 8.86
N GLY A 55 21.98 10.47 9.11
CA GLY A 55 20.96 10.35 8.05
C GLY A 55 20.83 8.94 7.45
N ILE A 56 21.34 7.90 8.12
CA ILE A 56 21.29 6.52 7.61
C ILE A 56 19.91 5.89 7.68
N GLY A 57 18.98 6.45 8.48
CA GLY A 57 17.62 5.93 8.62
C GLY A 57 16.82 6.68 9.66
N HIS A 58 15.53 6.34 9.72
CA HIS A 58 14.57 6.93 10.66
C HIS A 58 13.52 5.89 11.05
N PHE A 59 12.69 6.24 12.04
CA PHE A 59 11.53 5.44 12.41
C PHE A 59 10.26 6.18 12.02
N ASN A 60 9.29 5.42 11.50
CA ASN A 60 7.92 5.85 11.30
C ASN A 60 7.03 5.23 12.38
N ILE A 61 6.21 6.03 13.02
CA ILE A 61 5.23 5.61 14.03
C ILE A 61 3.84 5.84 13.42
N LEU A 62 3.12 4.76 13.24
CA LEU A 62 1.79 4.71 12.64
C LEU A 62 0.81 4.20 13.68
N ARG A 63 -0.32 4.87 13.86
CA ARG A 63 -1.32 4.54 14.89
C ARG A 63 -2.72 4.71 14.33
N GLY A 64 -3.64 3.86 14.74
CA GLY A 64 -5.01 3.92 14.28
C GLY A 64 -5.96 3.10 15.13
N HIS A 65 -7.24 3.41 14.94
CA HIS A 65 -8.36 2.71 15.55
C HIS A 65 -9.44 2.48 14.49
N LEU A 66 -10.07 1.30 14.54
CA LEU A 66 -11.14 0.86 13.66
C LEU A 66 -12.30 0.37 14.54
N ASP A 67 -13.45 1.04 14.48
CA ASP A 67 -14.63 0.72 15.31
C ASP A 67 -15.28 -0.62 14.92
N GLY A 68 -15.30 -0.94 13.63
CA GLY A 68 -15.99 -2.13 13.11
C GLY A 68 -15.23 -3.44 13.23
N LEU A 69 -13.99 -3.43 13.70
CA LEU A 69 -13.17 -4.64 13.87
C LEU A 69 -13.13 -5.08 15.33
N GLY A 70 -13.37 -6.40 15.56
CA GLY A 70 -13.46 -6.95 16.91
C GLY A 70 -14.80 -6.62 17.58
N GLU A 71 -14.94 -6.98 18.86
CA GLU A 71 -16.20 -6.78 19.61
C GLU A 71 -16.44 -5.31 19.96
N HIS A 72 -15.38 -4.56 20.22
CA HIS A 72 -15.43 -3.16 20.69
C HIS A 72 -14.53 -2.23 19.86
N GLY A 73 -14.20 -2.63 18.63
CA GLY A 73 -13.17 -2.01 17.85
C GLY A 73 -11.77 -2.57 18.15
N ILE A 74 -10.77 -2.09 17.42
CA ILE A 74 -9.37 -2.44 17.62
C ILE A 74 -8.47 -1.19 17.49
N SER A 75 -7.59 -1.00 18.45
CA SER A 75 -6.55 0.04 18.38
C SER A 75 -5.19 -0.59 18.13
N GLY A 76 -4.30 0.10 17.42
CA GLY A 76 -2.98 -0.41 17.17
C GLY A 76 -1.94 0.65 16.87
N VAL A 77 -0.69 0.25 17.09
CA VAL A 77 0.50 1.04 16.76
C VAL A 77 1.48 0.16 16.01
N LYS A 78 1.98 0.66 14.87
CA LYS A 78 3.14 0.06 14.20
C LYS A 78 4.33 1.02 14.26
N VAL A 79 5.47 0.49 14.63
CA VAL A 79 6.76 1.19 14.53
C VAL A 79 7.58 0.48 13.45
N VAL A 80 8.05 1.23 12.45
CA VAL A 80 8.91 0.72 11.38
C VAL A 80 10.18 1.53 11.30
N GLY A 81 11.33 0.86 11.38
CA GLY A 81 12.64 1.41 11.07
C GLY A 81 12.89 1.32 9.56
N ASP A 82 13.05 2.46 8.89
CA ASP A 82 13.46 2.55 7.47
C ASP A 82 14.95 2.90 7.40
N PHE A 83 15.77 1.90 7.16
CA PHE A 83 17.22 1.96 7.13
C PHE A 83 17.73 1.34 5.83
N VAL A 84 17.69 2.11 4.74
CA VAL A 84 18.08 1.63 3.40
C VAL A 84 19.45 0.91 3.38
N PRO A 85 20.51 1.33 4.11
CA PRO A 85 21.80 0.62 4.11
C PRO A 85 21.77 -0.79 4.73
N ASN A 86 20.67 -1.22 5.34
CA ASN A 86 20.56 -2.55 5.95
C ASN A 86 20.81 -3.69 4.96
N TYR A 87 20.51 -3.50 3.67
CA TYR A 87 20.77 -4.50 2.64
C TYR A 87 22.27 -4.90 2.56
N GLN A 88 23.17 -3.97 2.92
CA GLN A 88 24.63 -4.26 2.98
C GLN A 88 24.99 -5.21 4.13
N LYS A 89 24.10 -5.34 5.12
CA LYS A 89 24.24 -6.21 6.28
C LYS A 89 23.39 -7.48 6.17
N GLY A 90 22.75 -7.72 5.03
CA GLY A 90 21.81 -8.84 4.83
C GLY A 90 20.51 -8.71 5.60
N LEU A 91 20.17 -7.49 6.05
CA LEU A 91 18.91 -7.20 6.75
C LEU A 91 17.91 -6.52 5.81
N PRO A 92 16.60 -6.69 6.05
CA PRO A 92 15.58 -5.89 5.37
C PRO A 92 15.82 -4.39 5.59
N SER A 93 15.54 -3.57 4.57
CA SER A 93 15.61 -2.11 4.70
C SER A 93 14.54 -1.57 5.65
N GLU A 94 13.43 -2.24 5.74
CA GLU A 94 12.35 -1.93 6.66
C GLU A 94 12.14 -3.12 7.60
N LEU A 95 12.21 -2.87 8.90
CA LEU A 95 11.89 -3.81 9.97
C LEU A 95 10.83 -3.18 10.85
N ALA A 96 9.73 -3.90 11.08
CA ALA A 96 8.59 -3.35 11.77
C ALA A 96 8.04 -4.26 12.86
N MET A 97 7.46 -3.64 13.88
CA MET A 97 6.71 -4.30 14.94
C MET A 97 5.36 -3.61 15.11
N ALA A 98 4.30 -4.38 15.30
CA ALA A 98 2.98 -3.86 15.63
C ALA A 98 2.51 -4.37 17.00
N THR A 99 1.73 -3.52 17.68
CA THR A 99 1.04 -3.88 18.93
C THR A 99 -0.43 -3.54 18.77
N LEU A 100 -1.31 -4.48 19.12
CA LEU A 100 -2.75 -4.30 19.16
C LEU A 100 -3.26 -4.19 20.59
N PHE A 101 -4.29 -3.37 20.79
CA PHE A 101 -4.86 -3.06 22.09
C PHE A 101 -6.38 -3.16 22.07
N ASP A 102 -6.96 -3.60 23.16
CA ASP A 102 -8.37 -3.45 23.47
C ASP A 102 -8.67 -1.96 23.75
N PRO A 103 -9.54 -1.31 22.97
CA PRO A 103 -9.80 0.12 23.11
C PRO A 103 -10.60 0.48 24.37
N THR A 104 -11.24 -0.49 25.03
CA THR A 104 -12.07 -0.25 26.23
C THR A 104 -11.24 -0.28 27.53
N THR A 105 -10.15 -1.02 27.53
CA THR A 105 -9.29 -1.22 28.71
C THR A 105 -7.87 -0.72 28.54
N GLY A 106 -7.43 -0.53 27.29
CA GLY A 106 -6.02 -0.27 26.96
C GLY A 106 -5.11 -1.49 27.09
N MET A 107 -5.68 -2.68 27.31
CA MET A 107 -4.92 -3.92 27.49
C MET A 107 -4.23 -4.31 26.18
N PRO A 108 -2.92 -4.63 26.20
CA PRO A 108 -2.26 -5.17 25.00
C PRO A 108 -2.77 -6.58 24.72
N LEU A 109 -3.15 -6.82 23.47
CA LEU A 109 -3.68 -8.10 22.96
C LEU A 109 -2.60 -8.91 22.28
N ALA A 110 -1.80 -8.27 21.43
CA ALA A 110 -0.74 -8.93 20.67
C ALA A 110 0.43 -7.99 20.39
N VAL A 111 1.62 -8.60 20.25
CA VAL A 111 2.81 -8.00 19.64
C VAL A 111 3.22 -8.90 18.48
N LEU A 112 3.45 -8.35 17.29
CA LEU A 112 3.75 -9.15 16.12
C LEU A 112 4.83 -8.51 15.23
N ASP A 113 5.56 -9.36 14.50
CA ASP A 113 6.38 -8.91 13.39
C ASP A 113 5.48 -8.29 12.32
N ALA A 114 5.72 -7.03 12.00
CA ALA A 114 4.95 -6.27 11.03
C ALA A 114 5.77 -5.94 9.76
N THR A 115 6.91 -6.58 9.58
CA THR A 115 7.80 -6.32 8.44
C THR A 115 7.10 -6.61 7.11
N MET A 116 6.42 -7.75 7.00
CA MET A 116 5.62 -8.11 5.84
C MET A 116 4.45 -7.13 5.64
N ILE A 117 3.78 -6.73 6.71
CA ILE A 117 2.60 -5.84 6.66
C ILE A 117 2.92 -4.55 5.92
N THR A 118 4.11 -3.97 6.11
CA THR A 118 4.52 -2.72 5.48
C THR A 118 4.45 -2.78 3.96
N ALA A 119 4.89 -3.87 3.36
CA ALA A 119 4.84 -4.05 1.91
C ALA A 119 3.46 -4.54 1.44
N ALA A 120 2.88 -5.52 2.13
CA ALA A 120 1.59 -6.12 1.77
C ALA A 120 0.44 -5.10 1.79
N ARG A 121 0.34 -4.23 2.83
CA ARG A 121 -0.72 -3.20 2.88
C ARG A 121 -0.63 -2.19 1.73
N THR A 122 0.57 -1.99 1.17
CA THR A 122 0.75 -1.08 0.03
C THR A 122 0.24 -1.73 -1.25
N GLY A 123 0.59 -2.99 -1.49
CA GLY A 123 0.03 -3.77 -2.60
C GLY A 123 -1.49 -3.91 -2.49
N ALA A 124 -2.00 -4.21 -1.30
CA ALA A 124 -3.43 -4.32 -1.05
C ALA A 124 -4.17 -3.00 -1.33
N MET A 125 -3.63 -1.85 -0.90
CA MET A 125 -4.24 -0.54 -1.18
C MET A 125 -4.26 -0.21 -2.68
N THR A 126 -3.18 -0.52 -3.40
CA THR A 126 -3.12 -0.45 -4.87
C THR A 126 -4.24 -1.30 -5.49
N THR A 127 -4.43 -2.52 -5.00
CA THR A 127 -5.41 -3.48 -5.50
C THR A 127 -6.84 -3.07 -5.16
N VAL A 128 -7.10 -2.51 -3.97
CA VAL A 128 -8.39 -1.89 -3.63
C VAL A 128 -8.71 -0.74 -4.58
N GLY A 129 -7.75 0.15 -4.84
CA GLY A 129 -7.93 1.21 -5.84
C GLY A 129 -8.26 0.65 -7.23
N ALA A 130 -7.56 -0.40 -7.67
CA ALA A 130 -7.81 -1.05 -8.95
C ALA A 130 -9.19 -1.73 -9.03
N ARG A 131 -9.65 -2.38 -7.94
CA ARG A 131 -10.97 -3.03 -7.84
C ARG A 131 -12.11 -2.06 -8.16
N HIS A 132 -11.98 -0.80 -7.76
CA HIS A 132 -13.01 0.23 -7.91
C HIS A 132 -12.80 1.19 -9.10
N LEU A 133 -11.56 1.36 -9.57
CA LEU A 133 -11.21 2.41 -10.53
C LEU A 133 -10.63 1.88 -11.86
N ALA A 134 -10.13 0.64 -11.92
CA ALA A 134 -9.68 0.02 -13.16
C ALA A 134 -10.85 -0.59 -13.94
N ARG A 135 -10.65 -0.84 -15.23
CA ARG A 135 -11.57 -1.65 -16.04
C ARG A 135 -11.48 -3.11 -15.59
N ARG A 136 -12.61 -3.80 -15.51
CA ARG A 136 -12.65 -5.21 -15.12
C ARG A 136 -11.97 -6.14 -16.11
N ASP A 137 -11.95 -5.74 -17.38
CA ASP A 137 -11.34 -6.46 -18.51
C ASP A 137 -9.91 -5.96 -18.81
N SER A 138 -9.24 -5.33 -17.85
CA SER A 138 -7.83 -4.95 -17.97
C SER A 138 -6.95 -6.17 -18.25
N LYS A 139 -6.05 -6.07 -19.24
CA LYS A 139 -5.22 -7.16 -19.74
C LYS A 139 -3.73 -6.91 -19.59
N ILE A 140 -3.30 -5.65 -19.58
CA ILE A 140 -1.89 -5.29 -19.55
C ILE A 140 -1.60 -4.48 -18.28
N LEU A 141 -0.78 -5.06 -17.38
CA LEU A 141 -0.23 -4.39 -16.22
C LEU A 141 1.19 -3.90 -16.52
N ALA A 142 1.46 -2.62 -16.30
CA ALA A 142 2.79 -2.04 -16.31
C ALA A 142 3.22 -1.64 -14.90
N HIS A 143 4.38 -2.11 -14.45
CA HIS A 143 4.94 -1.78 -13.15
C HIS A 143 6.35 -1.21 -13.28
N VAL A 144 6.52 0.05 -12.89
CA VAL A 144 7.79 0.78 -12.89
C VAL A 144 8.33 0.89 -11.47
N GLY A 145 9.43 0.17 -11.18
CA GLY A 145 10.00 -0.06 -9.86
C GLY A 145 10.06 -1.57 -9.56
N ALA A 146 11.18 -2.06 -9.01
CA ALA A 146 11.44 -3.50 -8.86
C ALA A 146 11.86 -3.88 -7.44
N ARG A 147 11.51 -3.10 -6.43
CA ARG A 147 11.93 -3.33 -5.03
C ARG A 147 10.83 -2.96 -4.04
N GLY A 148 11.03 -3.36 -2.79
CA GLY A 148 10.10 -3.04 -1.70
C GLY A 148 8.73 -3.66 -1.92
N THR A 149 7.76 -2.83 -2.22
CA THR A 149 6.35 -3.22 -2.37
C THR A 149 6.00 -3.84 -3.73
N ALA A 150 6.93 -3.84 -4.70
CA ALA A 150 6.66 -4.19 -6.09
C ALA A 150 6.08 -5.61 -6.26
N TRP A 151 6.62 -6.59 -5.55
CA TRP A 151 6.13 -7.97 -5.61
C TRP A 151 4.66 -8.06 -5.17
N TRP A 152 4.31 -7.44 -4.05
CA TRP A 152 2.93 -7.43 -3.54
C TRP A 152 1.96 -6.72 -4.49
N ASN A 153 2.40 -5.61 -5.10
CA ASN A 153 1.56 -4.90 -6.08
C ASN A 153 1.23 -5.79 -7.28
N VAL A 154 2.27 -6.37 -7.89
CA VAL A 154 2.09 -7.16 -9.11
C VAL A 154 1.27 -8.42 -8.82
N THR A 155 1.63 -9.16 -7.78
CA THR A 155 0.96 -10.44 -7.48
C THR A 155 -0.49 -10.27 -7.03
N MET A 156 -0.81 -9.23 -6.25
CA MET A 156 -2.18 -8.95 -5.85
C MET A 156 -3.04 -8.42 -7.01
N LEU A 157 -2.46 -7.67 -7.93
CA LEU A 157 -3.16 -7.24 -9.15
C LEU A 157 -3.39 -8.41 -10.11
N ASP A 158 -2.43 -9.32 -10.23
CA ASP A 158 -2.59 -10.53 -11.02
C ASP A 158 -3.66 -11.46 -10.46
N ASP A 159 -3.75 -11.59 -9.11
CA ASP A 159 -4.83 -12.34 -8.46
C ASP A 159 -6.23 -11.71 -8.69
N LEU A 160 -6.29 -10.40 -8.94
CA LEU A 160 -7.56 -9.67 -9.14
C LEU A 160 -8.03 -9.67 -10.60
N PHE A 161 -7.09 -9.65 -11.57
CA PHE A 161 -7.37 -9.52 -12.99
C PHE A 161 -6.89 -10.74 -13.76
N ASP A 162 -7.59 -11.07 -14.85
CA ASP A 162 -7.17 -12.07 -15.84
C ASP A 162 -6.24 -11.39 -16.87
N LEU A 163 -4.97 -11.17 -16.46
CA LEU A 163 -4.00 -10.43 -17.25
C LEU A 163 -3.40 -11.29 -18.38
N ASP A 164 -3.14 -10.68 -19.52
CA ASP A 164 -2.44 -11.29 -20.66
C ASP A 164 -0.92 -11.02 -20.60
N GLU A 165 -0.51 -9.88 -20.01
CA GLU A 165 0.89 -9.46 -19.96
C GLU A 165 1.17 -8.58 -18.72
N ILE A 166 2.31 -8.83 -18.06
CA ILE A 166 2.88 -7.96 -17.03
C ILE A 166 4.19 -7.39 -17.55
N ARG A 167 4.30 -6.07 -17.66
CA ARG A 167 5.51 -5.35 -18.06
C ARG A 167 6.20 -4.77 -16.86
N VAL A 168 7.48 -5.08 -16.70
CA VAL A 168 8.26 -4.59 -15.56
C VAL A 168 9.51 -3.86 -16.02
N THR A 169 9.83 -2.76 -15.34
CA THR A 169 11.08 -2.05 -15.53
C THR A 169 11.58 -1.41 -14.24
N SER A 170 12.87 -1.13 -14.21
CA SER A 170 13.52 -0.29 -13.19
C SER A 170 14.80 0.30 -13.75
N ARG A 171 15.33 1.32 -13.06
CA ARG A 171 16.56 2.00 -13.49
C ARG A 171 17.76 1.05 -13.68
N ARG A 172 17.89 0.02 -12.82
CA ARG A 172 19.00 -0.96 -12.89
C ARG A 172 18.54 -2.21 -13.61
N PRO A 173 19.21 -2.61 -14.71
CA PRO A 173 18.89 -3.84 -15.45
C PRO A 173 18.82 -5.07 -14.55
N GLU A 174 19.84 -5.28 -13.70
CA GLU A 174 19.93 -6.46 -12.84
C GLU A 174 18.74 -6.55 -11.85
N SER A 175 18.21 -5.39 -11.41
CA SER A 175 17.06 -5.36 -10.50
C SER A 175 15.74 -5.72 -11.20
N ARG A 176 15.54 -5.27 -12.44
CA ARG A 176 14.33 -5.59 -13.20
C ARG A 176 14.32 -7.03 -13.70
N GLU A 177 15.49 -7.56 -14.10
CA GLU A 177 15.65 -8.95 -14.52
C GLU A 177 15.38 -9.90 -13.35
N LYS A 178 16.03 -9.67 -12.20
CA LYS A 178 15.78 -10.45 -10.98
C LYS A 178 14.31 -10.41 -10.56
N PHE A 179 13.69 -9.24 -10.62
CA PHE A 179 12.28 -9.08 -10.27
C PHE A 179 11.37 -9.86 -11.23
N ALA A 180 11.66 -9.84 -12.52
CA ALA A 180 10.92 -10.63 -13.50
C ALA A 180 11.07 -12.14 -13.27
N GLU A 181 12.27 -12.61 -12.89
CA GLU A 181 12.49 -14.01 -12.52
C GLU A 181 11.68 -14.41 -11.30
N GLU A 182 11.68 -13.59 -10.24
CA GLU A 182 10.87 -13.81 -9.02
C GLU A 182 9.37 -13.88 -9.34
N LEU A 183 8.87 -12.98 -10.17
CA LEU A 183 7.46 -12.99 -10.60
C LEU A 183 7.12 -14.22 -11.46
N SER A 184 7.99 -14.58 -12.42
CA SER A 184 7.77 -15.73 -13.31
C SER A 184 7.84 -17.08 -12.58
N ALA A 185 8.47 -17.13 -11.42
CA ALA A 185 8.45 -18.31 -10.56
C ALA A 185 7.13 -18.47 -9.78
N GLU A 186 6.39 -17.39 -9.57
CA GLU A 186 5.16 -17.33 -8.80
C GLU A 186 3.90 -17.31 -9.69
N LEU A 187 3.94 -16.57 -10.80
CA LEU A 187 2.79 -16.26 -11.63
C LEU A 187 2.79 -17.07 -12.94
N SER A 188 1.59 -17.37 -13.43
CA SER A 188 1.41 -17.97 -14.76
C SER A 188 1.33 -16.91 -15.87
N THR A 189 0.99 -15.69 -15.54
CA THR A 189 0.91 -14.57 -16.49
C THR A 189 2.30 -14.21 -17.03
N PRO A 190 2.48 -14.06 -18.34
CA PRO A 190 3.75 -13.70 -18.94
C PRO A 190 4.32 -12.39 -18.41
N VAL A 191 5.56 -12.44 -17.89
CA VAL A 191 6.28 -11.26 -17.39
C VAL A 191 7.33 -10.83 -18.41
N ARG A 192 7.21 -9.60 -18.90
CA ARG A 192 8.13 -9.00 -19.87
C ARG A 192 8.95 -7.88 -19.25
N VAL A 193 10.28 -8.02 -19.32
CA VAL A 193 11.20 -6.94 -18.97
C VAL A 193 11.28 -5.95 -20.12
N VAL A 194 11.10 -4.67 -19.82
CA VAL A 194 11.22 -3.57 -20.79
C VAL A 194 12.28 -2.57 -20.35
N ALA A 195 12.81 -1.79 -21.31
CA ALA A 195 13.97 -0.94 -21.05
C ALA A 195 13.60 0.36 -20.32
N THR A 196 12.44 0.94 -20.61
CA THR A 196 12.03 2.28 -20.15
C THR A 196 10.63 2.27 -19.54
N ALA A 197 10.31 3.30 -18.74
CA ALA A 197 8.97 3.53 -18.21
C ALA A 197 7.97 3.81 -19.35
N GLU A 198 8.38 4.54 -20.37
CA GLU A 198 7.56 4.82 -21.54
C GLU A 198 7.14 3.53 -22.25
N GLU A 199 8.10 2.62 -22.52
CA GLU A 199 7.81 1.31 -23.11
C GLU A 199 6.90 0.45 -22.22
N ALA A 200 7.03 0.53 -20.88
CA ALA A 200 6.16 -0.17 -19.97
C ALA A 200 4.72 0.34 -20.07
N PHE A 201 4.55 1.65 -20.00
CA PHE A 201 3.24 2.29 -19.91
C PHE A 201 2.50 2.39 -21.24
N ASP A 202 3.19 2.34 -22.39
CA ASP A 202 2.55 2.46 -23.70
C ASP A 202 1.51 1.35 -23.93
N GLY A 203 0.25 1.77 -24.08
CA GLY A 203 -0.88 0.87 -24.26
C GLY A 203 -1.26 0.00 -23.07
N ALA A 204 -0.69 0.19 -21.87
CA ALA A 204 -1.08 -0.52 -20.67
C ALA A 204 -2.48 -0.13 -20.18
N ASP A 205 -3.18 -1.05 -19.50
CA ASP A 205 -4.49 -0.80 -18.88
C ASP A 205 -4.32 -0.32 -17.44
N ILE A 206 -3.37 -0.90 -16.72
CA ILE A 206 -3.03 -0.55 -15.32
C ILE A 206 -1.57 -0.11 -15.29
N LEU A 207 -1.33 1.13 -14.84
CA LEU A 207 -0.03 1.78 -14.82
C LEU A 207 0.39 2.07 -13.38
N VAL A 208 1.38 1.33 -12.87
CA VAL A 208 1.90 1.50 -11.51
C VAL A 208 3.27 2.15 -11.55
N GLU A 209 3.40 3.35 -10.96
CA GLU A 209 4.67 4.02 -10.72
C GLU A 209 5.04 3.92 -9.23
N ALA A 210 6.10 3.17 -8.92
CA ALA A 210 6.51 2.79 -7.58
C ALA A 210 8.02 3.02 -7.35
N THR A 211 8.55 4.11 -7.90
CA THR A 211 10.01 4.37 -7.85
C THR A 211 10.43 5.12 -6.59
N ARG A 212 11.69 4.96 -6.23
CA ARG A 212 12.37 5.80 -5.25
C ARG A 212 13.35 6.73 -5.98
N LEU A 213 12.79 7.69 -6.72
CA LEU A 213 13.58 8.74 -7.37
C LEU A 213 14.26 9.62 -6.32
N THR A 214 15.42 10.18 -6.66
CA THR A 214 16.14 11.18 -5.85
C THR A 214 15.87 12.60 -6.31
N GLU A 215 15.49 12.76 -7.57
CA GLU A 215 15.16 14.01 -8.25
C GLU A 215 13.84 13.83 -9.00
N PRO A 216 13.02 14.89 -9.18
CA PRO A 216 11.81 14.83 -9.99
C PRO A 216 12.10 14.45 -11.44
N GLU A 217 11.44 13.41 -11.93
CA GLU A 217 11.55 12.95 -13.32
C GLU A 217 10.18 12.44 -13.77
N PRO A 218 9.58 12.98 -14.84
CA PRO A 218 8.26 12.55 -15.32
C PRO A 218 8.36 11.19 -16.02
N LEU A 219 8.20 10.11 -15.27
CA LEU A 219 8.13 8.74 -15.78
C LEU A 219 6.73 8.41 -16.34
N LEU A 220 5.69 8.85 -15.63
CA LEU A 220 4.30 8.71 -16.08
C LEU A 220 3.89 9.98 -16.82
N ARG A 221 3.78 9.85 -18.16
CA ARG A 221 3.51 10.97 -19.07
C ARG A 221 2.08 10.93 -19.58
N THR A 222 1.52 12.10 -19.85
CA THR A 222 0.16 12.29 -20.38
C THR A 222 -0.05 11.47 -21.66
N ALA A 223 0.94 11.47 -22.55
CA ALA A 223 0.89 10.75 -23.83
C ALA A 223 0.81 9.22 -23.70
N THR A 224 1.26 8.64 -22.55
CA THR A 224 1.25 7.18 -22.35
C THR A 224 -0.04 6.66 -21.71
N VAL A 225 -0.95 7.53 -21.26
CA VAL A 225 -2.19 7.14 -20.60
C VAL A 225 -3.34 7.10 -21.63
N LYS A 226 -3.64 5.90 -22.12
CA LYS A 226 -4.73 5.68 -23.09
C LYS A 226 -6.12 5.89 -22.46
N PRO A 227 -7.18 6.12 -23.23
CA PRO A 227 -8.55 6.01 -22.74
C PRO A 227 -8.81 4.68 -22.05
N GLY A 228 -9.52 4.70 -20.94
CA GLY A 228 -9.82 3.50 -20.14
C GLY A 228 -8.72 3.09 -19.16
N ALA A 229 -7.55 3.71 -19.18
CA ALA A 229 -6.44 3.36 -18.30
C ALA A 229 -6.69 3.74 -16.83
N PHE A 230 -6.04 3.01 -15.94
CA PHE A 230 -5.97 3.28 -14.53
C PHE A 230 -4.52 3.49 -14.08
N ALA A 231 -4.20 4.63 -13.49
CA ALA A 231 -2.86 5.01 -13.08
C ALA A 231 -2.72 5.07 -11.56
N ILE A 232 -1.63 4.49 -11.03
CA ILE A 232 -1.33 4.45 -9.60
C ILE A 232 0.10 4.91 -9.36
N PRO A 233 0.35 6.23 -9.28
CA PRO A 233 1.67 6.76 -8.97
C PRO A 233 1.83 6.92 -7.45
N TYR A 234 2.56 6.01 -6.78
CA TYR A 234 2.82 6.14 -5.33
C TYR A 234 4.31 6.20 -4.96
N GLY A 235 5.18 6.44 -5.93
CA GLY A 235 6.61 6.67 -5.71
C GLY A 235 6.93 7.82 -4.75
N THR A 236 8.21 7.94 -4.38
CA THR A 236 8.61 8.86 -3.31
C THR A 236 8.81 10.31 -3.74
N VAL A 237 9.10 10.55 -5.01
CA VAL A 237 9.36 11.90 -5.58
C VAL A 237 8.51 12.08 -6.81
N SER A 238 8.22 13.34 -7.19
CA SER A 238 7.38 13.67 -8.33
C SER A 238 7.84 12.97 -9.63
N ALA A 239 7.08 11.97 -10.02
CA ALA A 239 7.33 11.12 -11.19
C ALA A 239 6.23 11.25 -12.26
N VAL A 240 5.31 12.19 -12.09
CA VAL A 240 4.13 12.39 -12.92
C VAL A 240 4.25 13.72 -13.65
N GLU A 241 3.96 13.71 -14.96
CA GLU A 241 3.91 14.91 -15.78
C GLU A 241 2.82 15.87 -15.30
N LEU A 242 3.10 17.19 -15.28
CA LEU A 242 2.23 18.17 -14.61
C LEU A 242 0.84 18.30 -15.25
N ASP A 243 0.72 18.08 -16.54
CA ASP A 243 -0.54 18.15 -17.28
C ASP A 243 -1.31 16.83 -17.30
N LEU A 244 -0.76 15.78 -16.69
CA LEU A 244 -1.45 14.49 -16.64
C LEU A 244 -2.86 14.60 -16.03
N LEU A 245 -3.01 15.41 -14.96
CA LEU A 245 -4.32 15.56 -14.31
C LEU A 245 -5.37 16.22 -15.21
N ASP A 246 -4.96 16.96 -16.25
CA ASP A 246 -5.88 17.64 -17.17
C ASP A 246 -6.63 16.64 -18.07
N VAL A 247 -6.13 15.40 -18.20
CA VAL A 247 -6.74 14.33 -18.99
C VAL A 247 -7.38 13.23 -18.17
N MET A 248 -7.28 13.29 -16.84
CA MET A 248 -7.89 12.30 -15.94
C MET A 248 -9.34 12.67 -15.62
N ASP A 249 -10.25 11.70 -15.75
CA ASP A 249 -11.66 11.89 -15.43
C ASP A 249 -11.89 11.87 -13.91
N LYS A 250 -11.13 11.03 -13.18
CA LYS A 250 -11.20 10.96 -11.72
C LYS A 250 -9.80 10.91 -11.13
N VAL A 251 -9.52 11.86 -10.24
CA VAL A 251 -8.31 11.87 -9.41
C VAL A 251 -8.73 11.57 -7.97
N VAL A 252 -8.24 10.45 -7.44
CA VAL A 252 -8.61 9.91 -6.13
C VAL A 252 -7.36 9.81 -5.26
N VAL A 253 -7.51 10.06 -3.96
CA VAL A 253 -6.44 9.86 -2.96
C VAL A 253 -6.91 8.90 -1.86
N ASP A 254 -5.99 8.43 -1.03
CA ASP A 254 -6.33 7.63 0.15
C ASP A 254 -6.98 8.49 1.26
N ASP A 255 -6.35 9.59 1.63
CA ASP A 255 -6.84 10.61 2.56
C ASP A 255 -6.14 11.93 2.22
N TRP A 256 -6.90 13.02 2.14
CA TRP A 256 -6.34 14.32 1.76
C TRP A 256 -5.34 14.86 2.79
N ARG A 257 -5.53 14.59 4.08
CA ARG A 257 -4.59 15.02 5.13
C ARG A 257 -3.22 14.35 4.96
N GLU A 258 -3.22 13.06 4.57
CA GLU A 258 -1.98 12.35 4.19
C GLU A 258 -1.41 12.89 2.88
N ALA A 259 -2.24 13.10 1.84
CA ALA A 259 -1.83 13.59 0.54
C ALA A 259 -1.15 14.97 0.62
N GLN A 260 -1.69 15.90 1.41
CA GLN A 260 -1.12 17.23 1.59
C GLN A 260 0.08 17.27 2.55
N SER A 261 0.28 16.24 3.37
CA SER A 261 1.33 16.22 4.39
C SER A 261 2.71 15.88 3.80
N GLY A 262 3.77 16.38 4.46
CA GLY A 262 5.15 16.01 4.14
C GLY A 262 5.66 16.60 2.82
N ARG A 263 6.89 16.19 2.44
CA ARG A 263 7.64 16.76 1.30
C ARG A 263 7.71 15.81 0.10
N PHE A 264 7.24 14.58 0.24
CA PHE A 264 7.44 13.51 -0.73
C PHE A 264 6.12 13.02 -1.32
N GLY A 265 6.20 12.39 -2.48
CA GLY A 265 5.09 11.75 -3.18
C GLY A 265 5.07 12.08 -4.67
N SER A 266 4.62 11.14 -5.49
CA SER A 266 4.62 11.26 -6.95
C SER A 266 3.79 12.46 -7.44
N LEU A 267 2.72 12.85 -6.74
CA LEU A 267 1.90 14.03 -7.05
C LEU A 267 2.23 15.26 -6.16
N ARG A 268 3.30 15.23 -5.38
CA ARG A 268 3.64 16.35 -4.50
C ARG A 268 3.70 17.69 -5.23
N ARG A 269 4.30 17.72 -6.43
CA ARG A 269 4.39 18.93 -7.25
C ARG A 269 3.02 19.44 -7.70
N HIS A 270 2.04 18.56 -7.92
CA HIS A 270 0.67 18.97 -8.27
C HIS A 270 -0.03 19.65 -7.08
N VAL A 271 0.20 19.15 -5.86
CA VAL A 271 -0.28 19.80 -4.63
C VAL A 271 0.38 21.15 -4.44
N ASP A 272 1.71 21.24 -4.55
CA ASP A 272 2.48 22.46 -4.33
C ASP A 272 2.13 23.57 -5.34
N THR A 273 1.73 23.22 -6.55
CA THR A 273 1.31 24.15 -7.60
C THR A 273 -0.18 24.45 -7.61
N GLY A 274 -0.97 23.84 -6.71
CA GLY A 274 -2.43 23.98 -6.65
C GLY A 274 -3.20 23.28 -7.76
N ARG A 275 -2.55 22.43 -8.57
CA ARG A 275 -3.23 21.60 -9.57
C ARG A 275 -4.03 20.46 -8.95
N LEU A 276 -3.59 20.00 -7.80
CA LEU A 276 -4.34 19.03 -6.96
C LEU A 276 -4.66 19.70 -5.62
N SER A 277 -5.93 19.85 -5.34
CA SER A 277 -6.49 20.46 -4.13
C SER A 277 -7.81 19.79 -3.76
N PRO A 278 -8.41 20.08 -2.58
CA PRO A 278 -9.74 19.56 -2.25
C PRO A 278 -10.81 19.88 -3.30
N GLU A 279 -10.69 21.01 -4.00
CA GLU A 279 -11.64 21.46 -5.01
C GLU A 279 -11.49 20.73 -6.34
N THR A 280 -10.28 20.24 -6.67
CA THR A 280 -9.99 19.50 -7.90
C THR A 280 -9.97 18.00 -7.70
N LEU A 281 -9.93 17.53 -6.45
CA LEU A 281 -10.00 16.13 -6.10
C LEU A 281 -11.41 15.57 -6.38
N TYR A 282 -11.49 14.42 -7.06
CA TYR A 282 -12.77 13.76 -7.26
C TYR A 282 -13.29 13.15 -5.95
N ALA A 283 -12.46 12.34 -5.27
CA ALA A 283 -12.85 11.64 -4.05
C ALA A 283 -11.63 11.21 -3.22
N GLU A 284 -11.86 10.94 -1.95
CA GLU A 284 -11.07 9.99 -1.19
C GLU A 284 -11.58 8.57 -1.48
N ILE A 285 -10.69 7.59 -1.52
CA ILE A 285 -11.06 6.21 -1.88
C ILE A 285 -12.10 5.62 -0.92
N GLY A 286 -12.07 6.02 0.36
CA GLY A 286 -13.04 5.63 1.36
C GLY A 286 -14.47 6.01 1.00
N GLU A 287 -14.69 7.14 0.32
CA GLU A 287 -16.02 7.56 -0.14
C GLU A 287 -16.56 6.61 -1.23
N ILE A 288 -15.64 6.10 -2.08
CA ILE A 288 -15.99 5.18 -3.17
C ILE A 288 -16.27 3.78 -2.59
N VAL A 289 -15.40 3.28 -1.73
CA VAL A 289 -15.55 1.95 -1.11
C VAL A 289 -16.79 1.89 -0.22
N ALA A 290 -17.15 2.98 0.46
CA ALA A 290 -18.39 3.11 1.23
C ALA A 290 -19.66 3.38 0.36
N GLY A 291 -19.52 3.44 -0.97
CA GLY A 291 -20.64 3.63 -1.89
C GLY A 291 -21.24 5.04 -1.90
N ARG A 292 -20.53 6.03 -1.35
CA ARG A 292 -20.98 7.44 -1.31
C ARG A 292 -20.68 8.20 -2.60
N LYS A 293 -19.64 7.76 -3.33
CA LYS A 293 -19.31 8.23 -4.68
C LYS A 293 -19.12 7.05 -5.61
N PRO A 294 -19.47 7.15 -6.90
CA PRO A 294 -19.22 6.08 -7.84
C PRO A 294 -17.70 5.90 -8.08
N GLY A 295 -17.28 4.65 -8.26
CA GLY A 295 -15.98 4.31 -8.80
C GLY A 295 -15.94 4.56 -10.31
N ARG A 296 -15.38 3.61 -11.08
CA ARG A 296 -15.43 3.67 -12.55
C ARG A 296 -16.88 3.51 -13.04
N GLU A 297 -17.30 4.38 -13.94
CA GLU A 297 -18.67 4.39 -14.49
C GLU A 297 -18.71 3.95 -15.97
N ASN A 298 -17.60 4.08 -16.71
CA ASN A 298 -17.53 3.63 -18.11
C ASN A 298 -16.10 3.23 -18.51
N ASP A 299 -15.98 2.55 -19.66
CA ASP A 299 -14.71 1.98 -20.14
C ASP A 299 -13.74 3.01 -20.70
N ALA A 300 -14.18 4.23 -21.00
CA ALA A 300 -13.32 5.28 -21.54
C ALA A 300 -12.64 6.13 -20.47
N GLU A 301 -13.16 6.14 -19.22
CA GLU A 301 -12.57 6.95 -18.16
C GLU A 301 -11.09 6.65 -17.94
N ARG A 302 -10.31 7.69 -17.80
CA ARG A 302 -8.94 7.65 -17.27
C ARG A 302 -8.99 7.99 -15.78
N ASN A 303 -8.69 7.02 -14.93
CA ASN A 303 -8.75 7.20 -13.49
C ASN A 303 -7.35 7.15 -12.88
N LEU A 304 -7.10 8.00 -11.90
CA LEU A 304 -5.85 8.03 -11.16
C LEU A 304 -6.11 7.86 -9.67
N PHE A 305 -5.33 7.00 -9.03
CA PHE A 305 -5.34 6.82 -7.59
C PHE A 305 -3.96 7.04 -7.00
N TRP A 306 -3.80 8.07 -6.20
CA TRP A 306 -2.58 8.35 -5.46
C TRP A 306 -2.76 8.03 -3.99
N HIS A 307 -2.01 7.08 -3.48
CA HIS A 307 -2.04 6.72 -2.07
C HIS A 307 -0.65 6.84 -1.41
N ARG A 308 -0.66 7.16 -0.13
CA ARG A 308 0.53 7.24 0.72
C ARG A 308 0.51 6.18 1.82
N GLY A 309 -0.64 5.53 2.00
CA GLY A 309 -0.89 4.49 2.98
C GLY A 309 -1.31 5.05 4.33
N LEU A 310 -2.41 4.53 4.83
CA LEU A 310 -3.01 4.86 6.12
C LEU A 310 -2.54 3.88 7.18
N SER A 311 -2.35 4.36 8.40
CA SER A 311 -2.03 3.51 9.56
C SER A 311 -3.15 2.50 9.89
N LEU A 312 -4.37 2.79 9.49
CA LEU A 312 -5.54 1.91 9.63
C LEU A 312 -5.32 0.56 8.94
N LEU A 313 -4.64 0.54 7.79
CA LEU A 313 -4.37 -0.67 7.01
C LEU A 313 -3.41 -1.60 7.76
N ASP A 314 -2.44 -1.03 8.47
CA ASP A 314 -1.50 -1.79 9.29
C ASP A 314 -2.24 -2.47 10.45
N VAL A 315 -3.18 -1.76 11.10
CA VAL A 315 -4.00 -2.28 12.20
C VAL A 315 -4.95 -3.37 11.70
N ALA A 316 -5.59 -3.18 10.56
CA ALA A 316 -6.51 -4.16 9.98
C ALA A 316 -5.81 -5.49 9.64
N ILE A 317 -4.65 -5.44 9.00
CA ILE A 317 -3.89 -6.66 8.69
C ILE A 317 -3.36 -7.31 9.98
N ALA A 318 -2.87 -6.52 10.93
CA ALA A 318 -2.44 -7.05 12.22
C ALA A 318 -3.60 -7.74 12.96
N HIS A 319 -4.82 -7.19 12.89
CA HIS A 319 -6.03 -7.81 13.43
C HIS A 319 -6.39 -9.11 12.71
N LEU A 320 -6.35 -9.14 11.37
CA LEU A 320 -6.55 -10.36 10.59
C LEU A 320 -5.57 -11.47 11.02
N ILE A 321 -4.28 -11.12 11.18
CA ILE A 321 -3.24 -12.04 11.65
C ILE A 321 -3.57 -12.55 13.05
N LEU A 322 -3.93 -11.67 13.99
CA LEU A 322 -4.29 -12.05 15.36
C LEU A 322 -5.48 -13.02 15.37
N ARG A 323 -6.55 -12.71 14.65
CA ARG A 323 -7.75 -13.56 14.57
C ARG A 323 -7.43 -14.95 13.99
N ARG A 324 -6.59 -14.99 12.96
CA ARG A 324 -6.17 -16.26 12.35
C ARG A 324 -5.29 -17.06 13.32
N ALA A 325 -4.39 -16.39 14.05
CA ALA A 325 -3.53 -17.02 15.03
C ALA A 325 -4.32 -17.55 16.26
N GLU A 326 -5.33 -16.82 16.72
CA GLU A 326 -6.24 -17.28 17.79
C GLU A 326 -7.00 -18.56 17.35
N ALA A 327 -7.52 -18.58 16.13
CA ALA A 327 -8.24 -19.76 15.62
C ALA A 327 -7.33 -20.99 15.44
N ALA A 328 -6.06 -20.78 15.14
CA ALA A 328 -5.06 -21.84 14.95
C ALA A 328 -4.26 -22.17 16.23
N ASP A 329 -4.50 -21.46 17.32
CA ASP A 329 -3.67 -21.46 18.55
C ASP A 329 -2.17 -21.30 18.26
N ALA A 330 -1.83 -20.42 17.31
CA ALA A 330 -0.47 -20.14 16.88
C ALA A 330 0.18 -19.02 17.66
N GLY A 331 1.53 -18.98 17.66
CA GLY A 331 2.33 -17.99 18.38
C GLY A 331 2.55 -18.36 19.85
N THR A 332 3.12 -17.43 20.61
CA THR A 332 3.49 -17.65 22.02
C THR A 332 2.70 -16.73 22.93
N MET A 333 2.03 -17.30 23.95
CA MET A 333 1.39 -16.51 25.00
C MET A 333 2.44 -16.05 26.02
N LEU A 334 2.56 -14.74 26.18
CA LEU A 334 3.49 -14.11 27.11
C LEU A 334 2.72 -13.43 28.23
N ARG A 335 3.14 -13.67 29.47
CA ARG A 335 2.61 -12.94 30.63
C ARG A 335 3.14 -11.52 30.60
N PHE A 336 2.24 -10.55 30.56
CA PHE A 336 2.60 -9.14 30.53
C PHE A 336 2.62 -8.51 31.93
N HIS A 337 1.65 -8.90 32.75
CA HIS A 337 1.56 -8.42 34.17
C HIS A 337 1.03 -9.50 35.12
#